data_40ee3a1412f6463a690d90c968bfbba1
#
_entry.id   40ee3a1412f6463a690d90c968bfbba1
#
_cell.length_a   1.000
_cell.length_b   1.000
_cell.length_c   1.000
_cell.angle_alpha   90.00
_cell.angle_beta   90.00
_cell.angle_gamma   90.00
#
_symmetry.space_group_name_H-M   'P 1'
#
loop_
_entity.id
_entity.type
_entity.pdbx_description
1 polymer ?
#
loop_
_entity_poly.entity_id
_entity_poly.type
_entity_poly.pdbx_seq_one_letter_code
_entity_poly.pdbx_strand_id
1 'polypeptide(L)'
;MLEIKNLAMAFETERGLVRAVNKVDLSVAEGEVMGIVGESGCGKSVTLLNILGLVPHPGKVLSGEIKFQGEDLLKKSKKEMRDIRGKDIAMIFQDPMTTLNPVFRIGEQIRESMRIHGLFKDVKGGIFKSARKHAEKDRAVELMEEVGIPSPETRYHNFPHEFSGGMQQRALIAIGLSCKPKLLLADEPTTALDVTIQAQILALMQKINQEHGAGIILVTHDLGVAAEFCHKIAVMYAGKIVEQGRTEQVMEDPHHPYTQGLLRSIPKISNRQDKIEPIPGGVPDLAELKEECAFYPRCGKAHDRCLSQEVPMFDAGEGHTVRCYLYG
;
A
#
# COMPACT_ATOMS: atom_id res chain seq x y z
N MET A 1 12.78 -9.73 -0.70
CA MET A 1 11.52 -10.29 -1.24
C MET A 1 11.01 -9.47 -2.42
N LEU A 2 10.67 -8.17 -2.26
CA LEU A 2 10.30 -7.23 -3.33
C LEU A 2 11.41 -6.20 -3.51
N GLU A 3 11.77 -5.89 -4.76
CA GLU A 3 12.69 -4.84 -5.16
C GLU A 3 12.09 -4.03 -6.31
N ILE A 4 11.98 -2.73 -6.15
CA ILE A 4 11.60 -1.76 -7.18
C ILE A 4 12.83 -0.90 -7.44
N LYS A 5 13.26 -0.82 -8.71
CA LYS A 5 14.42 -0.03 -9.12
C LYS A 5 14.06 0.92 -10.24
N ASN A 6 14.32 2.20 -10.01
CA ASN A 6 14.17 3.29 -10.99
C ASN A 6 12.81 3.25 -11.72
N LEU A 7 11.74 2.89 -11.00
CA LEU A 7 10.40 2.77 -11.57
C LEU A 7 9.87 4.12 -11.97
N ALA A 8 9.57 4.29 -13.25
CA ALA A 8 8.87 5.46 -13.77
C ALA A 8 7.61 5.02 -14.53
N MET A 9 6.51 5.69 -14.24
CA MET A 9 5.20 5.43 -14.81
C MET A 9 4.47 6.75 -15.05
N ALA A 10 3.77 6.87 -16.16
CA ALA A 10 3.00 8.06 -16.49
C ALA A 10 1.67 7.73 -17.14
N PHE A 11 0.74 8.68 -17.04
CA PHE A 11 -0.51 8.72 -17.79
C PHE A 11 -0.40 9.70 -18.97
N GLU A 12 -0.83 9.27 -20.15
CA GLU A 12 -1.02 10.14 -21.29
C GLU A 12 -2.36 10.88 -21.14
N THR A 13 -2.31 12.21 -20.99
CA THR A 13 -3.50 13.05 -20.85
C THR A 13 -3.51 14.11 -21.92
N GLU A 14 -4.66 14.78 -22.13
CA GLU A 14 -4.77 15.92 -23.05
C GLU A 14 -3.81 17.08 -22.70
N ARG A 15 -3.43 17.20 -21.42
CA ARG A 15 -2.48 18.21 -20.92
C ARG A 15 -1.01 17.78 -21.03
N GLY A 16 -0.75 16.56 -21.51
CA GLY A 16 0.60 16.01 -21.62
C GLY A 16 0.81 14.77 -20.75
N LEU A 17 2.08 14.43 -20.52
CA LEU A 17 2.51 13.24 -19.80
C LEU A 17 2.56 13.51 -18.29
N VAL A 18 1.62 12.95 -17.55
CA VAL A 18 1.54 13.04 -16.08
C VAL A 18 2.35 11.91 -15.46
N ARG A 19 3.55 12.21 -14.96
CA ARG A 19 4.44 11.22 -14.30
C ARG A 19 3.98 10.95 -12.86
N ALA A 20 3.09 9.98 -12.70
CA ALA A 20 2.54 9.62 -11.38
C ALA A 20 3.56 8.87 -10.50
N VAL A 21 4.52 8.15 -11.10
CA VAL A 21 5.66 7.53 -10.42
C VAL A 21 6.91 7.91 -11.21
N ASN A 22 7.94 8.41 -10.53
CA ASN A 22 9.10 8.98 -11.18
C ASN A 22 10.40 8.58 -10.49
N LYS A 23 11.09 7.58 -11.05
CA LYS A 23 12.35 7.02 -10.55
C LYS A 23 12.25 6.61 -9.07
N VAL A 24 11.26 5.77 -8.75
CA VAL A 24 11.04 5.24 -7.41
C VAL A 24 11.91 4.01 -7.22
N ASP A 25 12.67 4.02 -6.12
CA ASP A 25 13.43 2.89 -5.58
C ASP A 25 12.82 2.48 -4.23
N LEU A 26 12.47 1.21 -4.07
CA LEU A 26 11.88 0.67 -2.85
C LEU A 26 12.25 -0.80 -2.69
N SER A 27 12.52 -1.24 -1.47
CA SER A 27 12.74 -2.66 -1.19
C SER A 27 12.00 -3.09 0.07
N VAL A 28 11.46 -4.32 0.03
CA VAL A 28 10.77 -4.94 1.17
C VAL A 28 11.31 -6.34 1.38
N ALA A 29 11.79 -6.64 2.58
CA ALA A 29 12.24 -7.97 2.98
C ALA A 29 11.05 -8.88 3.35
N GLU A 30 11.31 -10.17 3.58
CA GLU A 30 10.30 -11.08 4.13
C GLU A 30 9.94 -10.65 5.55
N GLY A 31 8.65 -10.64 5.87
CA GLY A 31 8.14 -10.20 7.17
C GLY A 31 8.30 -8.71 7.46
N GLU A 32 8.88 -7.92 6.55
CA GLU A 32 9.04 -6.49 6.75
C GLU A 32 7.74 -5.73 6.45
N VAL A 33 7.44 -4.73 7.27
CA VAL A 33 6.35 -3.79 7.06
C VAL A 33 6.92 -2.46 6.60
N MET A 34 6.60 -2.06 5.36
CA MET A 34 7.02 -0.80 4.74
C MET A 34 5.83 0.15 4.63
N GLY A 35 5.95 1.35 5.19
CA GLY A 35 4.99 2.43 4.99
C GLY A 35 5.34 3.29 3.79
N ILE A 36 4.39 3.58 2.90
CA ILE A 36 4.51 4.65 1.90
C ILE A 36 3.57 5.76 2.30
N VAL A 37 4.13 6.91 2.66
CA VAL A 37 3.38 8.03 3.24
C VAL A 37 3.50 9.28 2.39
N GLY A 38 2.46 10.10 2.34
CA GLY A 38 2.45 11.38 1.63
C GLY A 38 1.04 11.89 1.35
N GLU A 39 0.94 13.11 0.85
CA GLU A 39 -0.34 13.74 0.51
C GLU A 39 -1.09 12.97 -0.59
N SER A 40 -2.41 13.17 -0.69
CA SER A 40 -3.23 12.58 -1.75
C SER A 40 -2.72 12.97 -3.14
N GLY A 41 -2.77 12.04 -4.11
CA GLY A 41 -2.30 12.28 -5.47
C GLY A 41 -0.79 12.21 -5.69
N CYS A 42 0.04 11.97 -4.66
CA CYS A 42 1.50 11.92 -4.83
C CYS A 42 2.04 10.62 -5.49
N GLY A 43 1.19 9.63 -5.83
CA GLY A 43 1.58 8.42 -6.56
C GLY A 43 1.59 7.13 -5.75
N LYS A 44 1.22 7.12 -4.47
CA LYS A 44 1.27 5.96 -3.56
C LYS A 44 0.50 4.75 -4.10
N SER A 45 -0.80 4.89 -4.31
CA SER A 45 -1.67 3.81 -4.83
C SER A 45 -1.24 3.34 -6.21
N VAL A 46 -0.79 4.27 -7.06
CA VAL A 46 -0.28 3.94 -8.40
C VAL A 46 0.98 3.08 -8.30
N THR A 47 1.84 3.30 -7.30
CA THR A 47 3.01 2.44 -7.05
C THR A 47 2.58 1.00 -6.73
N LEU A 48 1.57 0.81 -5.88
CA LEU A 48 1.02 -0.53 -5.60
C LEU A 48 0.40 -1.18 -6.84
N LEU A 49 -0.35 -0.43 -7.63
CA LEU A 49 -0.96 -0.93 -8.87
C LEU A 49 0.09 -1.35 -9.90
N ASN A 50 1.26 -0.70 -9.96
CA ASN A 50 2.37 -1.13 -10.82
C ASN A 50 2.93 -2.49 -10.41
N ILE A 51 3.07 -2.79 -9.11
CA ILE A 51 3.52 -4.09 -8.61
C ILE A 51 2.61 -5.21 -9.14
N LEU A 52 1.31 -4.95 -9.17
CA LEU A 52 0.32 -5.91 -9.66
C LEU A 52 0.09 -5.84 -11.18
N GLY A 53 0.67 -4.88 -11.90
CA GLY A 53 0.36 -4.65 -13.32
C GLY A 53 -1.13 -4.36 -13.55
N LEU A 54 -1.75 -3.59 -12.65
CA LEU A 54 -3.17 -3.19 -12.67
C LEU A 54 -3.36 -1.70 -12.97
N VAL A 55 -2.33 -1.01 -13.42
CA VAL A 55 -2.44 0.40 -13.80
C VAL A 55 -3.45 0.54 -14.94
N PRO A 56 -4.51 1.38 -14.78
CA PRO A 56 -5.52 1.55 -15.81
C PRO A 56 -4.97 2.30 -17.02
N HIS A 57 -5.54 2.03 -18.20
CA HIS A 57 -5.29 2.86 -19.40
C HIS A 57 -5.76 4.31 -19.14
N PRO A 58 -5.00 5.35 -19.57
CA PRO A 58 -3.84 5.33 -20.47
C PRO A 58 -2.46 5.27 -19.78
N GLY A 59 -2.39 4.69 -18.58
CA GLY A 59 -1.14 4.56 -17.84
C GLY A 59 -0.14 3.59 -18.50
N LYS A 60 1.15 3.99 -18.53
CA LYS A 60 2.25 3.20 -19.10
C LYS A 60 3.47 3.25 -18.19
N VAL A 61 4.12 2.11 -17.97
CA VAL A 61 5.47 2.05 -17.39
C VAL A 61 6.45 2.57 -18.43
N LEU A 62 7.26 3.55 -18.05
CA LEU A 62 8.26 4.18 -18.91
C LEU A 62 9.63 3.53 -18.75
N SER A 63 10.02 3.19 -17.53
CA SER A 63 11.31 2.58 -17.20
C SER A 63 11.28 1.91 -15.84
N GLY A 64 12.35 1.19 -15.51
CA GLY A 64 12.56 0.53 -14.23
C GLY A 64 12.27 -0.96 -14.26
N GLU A 65 12.41 -1.58 -13.09
CA GLU A 65 12.13 -2.99 -12.88
C GLU A 65 11.42 -3.21 -11.54
N ILE A 66 10.57 -4.23 -11.48
CA ILE A 66 9.89 -4.67 -10.26
C ILE A 66 10.19 -6.15 -10.10
N LYS A 67 11.10 -6.49 -9.19
CA LYS A 67 11.46 -7.88 -8.89
C LYS A 67 10.73 -8.38 -7.66
N PHE A 68 10.01 -9.48 -7.81
CA PHE A 68 9.42 -10.23 -6.71
C PHE A 68 10.07 -11.62 -6.67
N GLN A 69 10.70 -11.96 -5.54
CA GLN A 69 11.48 -13.18 -5.38
C GLN A 69 12.52 -13.41 -6.50
N GLY A 70 13.14 -12.32 -6.99
CA GLY A 70 14.14 -12.33 -8.04
C GLY A 70 13.60 -12.29 -9.47
N GLU A 71 12.29 -12.46 -9.68
CA GLU A 71 11.65 -12.43 -10.99
C GLU A 71 11.04 -11.06 -11.31
N ASP A 72 11.33 -10.53 -12.51
CA ASP A 72 10.82 -9.22 -12.95
C ASP A 72 9.34 -9.31 -13.36
N LEU A 73 8.46 -8.68 -12.56
CA LEU A 73 7.01 -8.70 -12.79
C LEU A 73 6.60 -7.95 -14.06
N LEU A 74 7.37 -6.94 -14.48
CA LEU A 74 7.05 -6.16 -15.69
C LEU A 74 7.21 -6.96 -16.97
N LYS A 75 8.01 -8.04 -16.94
CA LYS A 75 8.24 -8.95 -18.08
C LYS A 75 7.27 -10.11 -18.15
N LYS A 76 6.45 -10.30 -17.11
CA LYS A 76 5.49 -11.40 -17.06
C LYS A 76 4.29 -11.18 -17.98
N SER A 77 3.84 -12.26 -18.60
CA SER A 77 2.59 -12.27 -19.37
C SER A 77 1.38 -12.05 -18.47
N LYS A 78 0.26 -11.65 -19.08
CA LYS A 78 -1.03 -11.50 -18.36
C LYS A 78 -1.46 -12.78 -17.62
N LYS A 79 -1.12 -13.96 -18.15
CA LYS A 79 -1.41 -15.26 -17.54
C LYS A 79 -0.57 -15.47 -16.29
N GLU A 80 0.74 -15.27 -16.36
CA GLU A 80 1.66 -15.41 -15.22
C GLU A 80 1.31 -14.41 -14.10
N MET A 81 0.99 -13.15 -14.45
CA MET A 81 0.55 -12.17 -13.47
C MET A 81 -0.77 -12.56 -12.79
N ARG A 82 -1.71 -13.20 -13.50
CA ARG A 82 -2.94 -13.72 -12.90
C ARG A 82 -2.67 -14.83 -11.90
N ASP A 83 -1.66 -15.66 -12.14
CA ASP A 83 -1.27 -16.75 -11.24
C ASP A 83 -0.60 -16.22 -9.95
N ILE A 84 0.02 -15.03 -10.01
CA ILE A 84 0.64 -14.34 -8.87
C ILE A 84 -0.39 -13.56 -8.03
N ARG A 85 -1.31 -12.83 -8.72
CA ARG A 85 -2.30 -11.97 -8.04
C ARG A 85 -3.24 -12.79 -7.17
N GLY A 86 -3.38 -12.38 -5.92
CA GLY A 86 -4.23 -13.05 -4.91
C GLY A 86 -3.61 -14.32 -4.32
N LYS A 87 -2.58 -14.90 -4.95
CA LYS A 87 -1.88 -16.08 -4.44
C LYS A 87 -0.58 -15.70 -3.74
N ASP A 88 0.35 -15.09 -4.45
CA ASP A 88 1.66 -14.72 -3.91
C ASP A 88 1.70 -13.24 -3.49
N ILE A 89 0.99 -12.37 -4.21
CA ILE A 89 0.82 -10.95 -3.88
C ILE A 89 -0.67 -10.65 -3.85
N ALA A 90 -1.18 -10.20 -2.71
CA ALA A 90 -2.57 -9.78 -2.53
C ALA A 90 -2.65 -8.27 -2.27
N MET A 91 -3.81 -7.67 -2.56
CA MET A 91 -4.06 -6.26 -2.32
C MET A 91 -5.39 -6.05 -1.58
N ILE A 92 -5.32 -5.22 -0.55
CA ILE A 92 -6.48 -4.64 0.13
C ILE A 92 -6.66 -3.24 -0.45
N PHE A 93 -7.77 -3.01 -1.14
CA PHE A 93 -8.11 -1.73 -1.74
C PHE A 93 -8.71 -0.77 -0.72
N GLN A 94 -8.63 0.52 -1.01
CA GLN A 94 -9.02 1.62 -0.13
C GLN A 94 -10.51 1.59 0.27
N ASP A 95 -11.40 1.32 -0.69
CA ASP A 95 -12.85 1.36 -0.45
C ASP A 95 -13.49 -0.03 -0.56
N PRO A 96 -13.94 -0.61 0.55
CA PRO A 96 -14.61 -1.89 0.54
C PRO A 96 -15.96 -1.87 -0.20
N MET A 97 -16.65 -0.73 -0.24
CA MET A 97 -17.97 -0.65 -0.88
C MET A 97 -17.89 -0.77 -2.40
N THR A 98 -16.82 -0.29 -3.00
CA THR A 98 -16.57 -0.41 -4.44
C THR A 98 -15.84 -1.70 -4.82
N THR A 99 -15.14 -2.31 -3.86
CA THR A 99 -14.35 -3.53 -4.10
C THR A 99 -15.18 -4.79 -3.95
N LEU A 100 -16.03 -4.87 -2.92
CA LEU A 100 -16.91 -6.02 -2.70
C LEU A 100 -18.05 -6.00 -3.73
N ASN A 101 -18.26 -7.13 -4.40
CA ASN A 101 -19.38 -7.26 -5.33
C ASN A 101 -20.71 -7.37 -4.56
N PRO A 102 -21.64 -6.41 -4.69
CA PRO A 102 -22.84 -6.35 -3.86
C PRO A 102 -23.85 -7.48 -4.11
N VAL A 103 -23.77 -8.17 -5.24
CA VAL A 103 -24.69 -9.26 -5.60
C VAL A 103 -24.17 -10.66 -5.26
N PHE A 104 -22.95 -10.77 -4.71
CA PHE A 104 -22.38 -12.03 -4.22
C PHE A 104 -22.27 -12.03 -2.70
N ARG A 105 -22.48 -13.19 -2.10
CA ARG A 105 -22.31 -13.40 -0.67
C ARG A 105 -20.84 -13.28 -0.25
N ILE A 106 -20.57 -12.77 0.93
CA ILE A 106 -19.20 -12.57 1.43
C ILE A 106 -18.38 -13.87 1.41
N GLY A 107 -18.94 -14.98 1.92
CA GLY A 107 -18.25 -16.25 1.92
C GLY A 107 -17.90 -16.78 0.52
N GLU A 108 -18.75 -16.50 -0.49
CA GLU A 108 -18.45 -16.88 -1.88
C GLU A 108 -17.29 -16.05 -2.45
N GLN A 109 -17.18 -14.76 -2.09
CA GLN A 109 -16.10 -13.89 -2.53
C GLN A 109 -14.77 -14.31 -1.90
N ILE A 110 -14.76 -14.66 -0.59
CA ILE A 110 -13.56 -15.20 0.07
C ILE A 110 -13.12 -16.52 -0.59
N ARG A 111 -14.06 -17.40 -0.91
CA ARG A 111 -13.79 -18.68 -1.58
C ARG A 111 -13.26 -18.57 -3.00
N GLU A 112 -13.63 -17.49 -3.70
CA GLU A 112 -13.35 -17.34 -5.12
C GLU A 112 -11.85 -17.40 -5.41
N SER A 113 -11.04 -16.68 -4.63
CA SER A 113 -9.59 -16.67 -4.76
C SER A 113 -8.99 -18.07 -4.57
N MET A 114 -9.40 -18.77 -3.50
CA MET A 114 -8.96 -20.15 -3.23
C MET A 114 -9.32 -21.11 -4.37
N ARG A 115 -10.51 -20.95 -4.95
CA ARG A 115 -11.00 -21.75 -6.07
C ARG A 115 -10.22 -21.49 -7.36
N ILE A 116 -9.94 -20.22 -7.67
CA ILE A 116 -9.19 -19.81 -8.87
C ILE A 116 -7.77 -20.40 -8.81
N HIS A 117 -7.10 -20.29 -7.67
CA HIS A 117 -5.75 -20.78 -7.47
C HIS A 117 -5.67 -22.26 -7.12
N GLY A 118 -6.84 -22.92 -6.95
CA GLY A 118 -6.92 -24.35 -6.77
C GLY A 118 -6.28 -24.87 -5.50
N LEU A 119 -6.40 -24.14 -4.38
CA LEU A 119 -5.82 -24.53 -3.08
C LEU A 119 -6.25 -25.93 -2.61
N PHE A 120 -7.45 -26.36 -2.96
CA PHE A 120 -8.05 -27.64 -2.55
C PHE A 120 -8.19 -28.63 -3.70
N LYS A 121 -7.31 -28.56 -4.73
CA LYS A 121 -7.37 -29.47 -5.90
C LYS A 121 -7.15 -30.94 -5.50
N ASP A 122 -6.31 -31.18 -4.49
CA ASP A 122 -5.88 -32.52 -4.06
C ASP A 122 -6.78 -33.11 -2.97
N VAL A 123 -7.84 -32.42 -2.57
CA VAL A 123 -8.84 -32.98 -1.64
C VAL A 123 -9.56 -34.12 -2.37
N LYS A 124 -9.09 -35.35 -2.09
CA LYS A 124 -9.65 -36.60 -2.59
C LYS A 124 -11.02 -36.81 -1.93
N GLY A 125 -12.04 -36.33 -2.53
CA GLY A 125 -13.41 -36.74 -2.23
C GLY A 125 -13.99 -37.26 -3.52
N GLY A 126 -14.22 -38.59 -3.57
CA GLY A 126 -14.74 -39.31 -4.73
C GLY A 126 -15.72 -38.51 -5.64
N ILE A 127 -16.36 -39.06 -6.62
CA ILE A 127 -17.29 -38.53 -7.63
C ILE A 127 -17.97 -37.14 -7.33
N PHE A 128 -17.76 -36.55 -6.14
CA PHE A 128 -18.46 -35.36 -5.66
C PHE A 128 -17.52 -34.14 -5.53
N LYS A 129 -17.71 -33.14 -6.39
CA LYS A 129 -17.28 -31.74 -6.20
C LYS A 129 -17.64 -31.16 -4.80
N SER A 130 -18.41 -31.90 -4.01
CA SER A 130 -18.92 -31.56 -2.69
C SER A 130 -17.81 -31.42 -1.64
N ALA A 131 -16.87 -32.38 -1.54
CA ALA A 131 -15.83 -32.35 -0.51
C ALA A 131 -14.90 -31.13 -0.65
N ARG A 132 -14.50 -30.80 -1.88
CA ARG A 132 -13.74 -29.59 -2.17
C ARG A 132 -14.51 -28.32 -1.78
N LYS A 133 -15.81 -28.27 -2.11
CA LYS A 133 -16.68 -27.12 -1.80
C LYS A 133 -16.83 -26.92 -0.29
N HIS A 134 -16.89 -28.02 0.47
CA HIS A 134 -16.91 -27.96 1.95
C HIS A 134 -15.58 -27.44 2.50
N ALA A 135 -14.43 -27.99 2.08
CA ALA A 135 -13.13 -27.52 2.53
C ALA A 135 -12.88 -26.04 2.21
N GLU A 136 -13.29 -25.58 1.04
CA GLU A 136 -13.24 -24.16 0.68
C GLU A 136 -14.14 -23.29 1.58
N LYS A 137 -15.35 -23.81 1.96
CA LYS A 137 -16.28 -23.11 2.86
C LYS A 137 -15.71 -23.07 4.28
N ASP A 138 -15.23 -24.19 4.78
CA ASP A 138 -14.69 -24.31 6.14
C ASP A 138 -13.51 -23.33 6.29
N ARG A 139 -12.59 -23.30 5.32
CA ARG A 139 -11.48 -22.34 5.33
C ARG A 139 -11.96 -20.89 5.23
N ALA A 140 -13.01 -20.58 4.48
CA ALA A 140 -13.56 -19.22 4.42
C ALA A 140 -14.17 -18.80 5.77
N VAL A 141 -14.84 -19.72 6.47
CA VAL A 141 -15.39 -19.47 7.82
C VAL A 141 -14.26 -19.27 8.83
N GLU A 142 -13.20 -20.10 8.80
CA GLU A 142 -12.01 -19.92 9.62
C GLU A 142 -11.37 -18.54 9.39
N LEU A 143 -11.19 -18.12 8.14
CA LEU A 143 -10.66 -16.79 7.81
C LEU A 143 -11.55 -15.67 8.35
N MET A 144 -12.86 -15.81 8.26
CA MET A 144 -13.79 -14.83 8.83
C MET A 144 -13.64 -14.74 10.35
N GLU A 145 -13.38 -15.87 11.03
CA GLU A 145 -13.10 -15.91 12.47
C GLU A 145 -11.73 -15.28 12.79
N GLU A 146 -10.68 -15.63 12.03
CA GLU A 146 -9.32 -15.07 12.17
C GLU A 146 -9.31 -13.53 12.08
N VAL A 147 -10.11 -12.97 11.17
CA VAL A 147 -10.24 -11.51 11.03
C VAL A 147 -11.26 -10.88 12.01
N GLY A 148 -11.86 -11.68 12.89
CA GLY A 148 -12.77 -11.22 13.93
C GLY A 148 -14.16 -10.79 13.44
N ILE A 149 -14.69 -11.43 12.39
CA ILE A 149 -16.10 -11.28 11.98
C ILE A 149 -16.96 -12.12 12.93
N PRO A 150 -17.92 -11.53 13.67
CA PRO A 150 -18.73 -12.28 14.63
C PRO A 150 -19.70 -13.23 13.91
N SER A 151 -19.96 -14.41 14.50
CA SER A 151 -20.84 -15.43 13.94
C SER A 151 -20.54 -15.79 12.47
N PRO A 152 -19.31 -16.22 12.15
CA PRO A 152 -18.81 -16.31 10.77
C PRO A 152 -19.65 -17.29 9.92
N GLU A 153 -20.13 -18.39 10.47
CA GLU A 153 -20.95 -19.37 9.78
C GLU A 153 -22.27 -18.77 9.24
N THR A 154 -22.94 -17.93 10.03
CA THR A 154 -24.16 -17.25 9.63
C THR A 154 -23.83 -16.18 8.61
N ARG A 155 -22.81 -15.36 8.90
CA ARG A 155 -22.41 -14.21 8.07
C ARG A 155 -21.74 -14.60 6.76
N TYR A 156 -21.25 -15.83 6.63
CA TYR A 156 -20.81 -16.40 5.37
C TYR A 156 -21.86 -16.24 4.26
N HIS A 157 -23.15 -16.33 4.63
CA HIS A 157 -24.28 -16.26 3.71
C HIS A 157 -24.81 -14.84 3.47
N ASN A 158 -24.29 -13.85 4.19
CA ASN A 158 -24.70 -12.44 4.08
C ASN A 158 -24.08 -11.77 2.85
N PHE A 159 -24.74 -10.72 2.40
CA PHE A 159 -24.26 -9.84 1.34
C PHE A 159 -23.48 -8.64 1.93
N PRO A 160 -22.66 -7.94 1.11
CA PRO A 160 -21.89 -6.80 1.60
C PRO A 160 -22.72 -5.71 2.30
N HIS A 161 -23.91 -5.39 1.81
CA HIS A 161 -24.77 -4.37 2.39
C HIS A 161 -25.34 -4.72 3.78
N GLU A 162 -25.25 -5.98 4.21
CA GLU A 162 -25.62 -6.43 5.54
C GLU A 162 -24.47 -6.33 6.56
N PHE A 163 -23.28 -5.85 6.10
CA PHE A 163 -22.08 -5.68 6.92
C PHE A 163 -21.87 -4.19 7.25
N SER A 164 -21.39 -3.91 8.47
CA SER A 164 -20.85 -2.57 8.78
C SER A 164 -19.56 -2.30 8.01
N GLY A 165 -19.14 -1.05 7.86
CA GLY A 165 -17.90 -0.69 7.16
C GLY A 165 -16.66 -1.42 7.70
N GLY A 166 -16.52 -1.52 9.03
CA GLY A 166 -15.44 -2.29 9.65
C GLY A 166 -15.52 -3.79 9.36
N MET A 167 -16.72 -4.37 9.26
CA MET A 167 -16.90 -5.77 8.87
C MET A 167 -16.59 -6.00 7.38
N GLN A 168 -16.95 -5.06 6.52
CA GLN A 168 -16.59 -5.10 5.09
C GLN A 168 -15.08 -5.04 4.90
N GLN A 169 -14.39 -4.19 5.66
CA GLN A 169 -12.93 -4.11 5.66
C GLN A 169 -12.29 -5.42 6.12
N ARG A 170 -12.80 -6.03 7.20
CA ARG A 170 -12.36 -7.36 7.66
C ARG A 170 -12.60 -8.44 6.59
N ALA A 171 -13.70 -8.37 5.85
CA ALA A 171 -13.96 -9.29 4.75
C ALA A 171 -12.96 -9.11 3.59
N LEU A 172 -12.57 -7.87 3.23
CA LEU A 172 -11.50 -7.64 2.26
C LEU A 172 -10.15 -8.20 2.72
N ILE A 173 -9.83 -8.06 4.00
CA ILE A 173 -8.62 -8.65 4.57
C ILE A 173 -8.70 -10.18 4.46
N ALA A 174 -9.83 -10.80 4.80
CA ALA A 174 -10.03 -12.24 4.66
C ALA A 174 -9.87 -12.72 3.20
N ILE A 175 -10.37 -11.96 2.23
CA ILE A 175 -10.17 -12.23 0.79
C ILE A 175 -8.67 -12.16 0.45
N GLY A 176 -7.97 -11.10 0.89
CA GLY A 176 -6.54 -10.93 0.67
C GLY A 176 -5.70 -12.08 1.25
N LEU A 177 -6.11 -12.60 2.40
CA LEU A 177 -5.40 -13.68 3.11
C LEU A 177 -5.78 -15.10 2.64
N SER A 178 -6.80 -15.21 1.80
CA SER A 178 -7.39 -16.51 1.43
C SER A 178 -6.39 -17.53 0.88
N CYS A 179 -5.36 -17.05 0.17
CA CYS A 179 -4.29 -17.88 -0.40
C CYS A 179 -2.97 -17.81 0.38
N LYS A 180 -2.91 -17.17 1.55
CA LYS A 180 -1.69 -16.98 2.35
C LYS A 180 -0.58 -16.29 1.54
N PRO A 181 -0.80 -15.06 1.08
CA PRO A 181 0.16 -14.36 0.23
C PRO A 181 1.48 -14.09 0.97
N LYS A 182 2.57 -14.02 0.22
CA LYS A 182 3.89 -13.65 0.74
C LYS A 182 4.03 -12.13 0.90
N LEU A 183 3.31 -11.37 0.07
CA LEU A 183 3.29 -9.91 0.10
C LEU A 183 1.84 -9.41 0.11
N LEU A 184 1.52 -8.57 1.08
CA LEU A 184 0.23 -7.89 1.20
C LEU A 184 0.41 -6.40 0.90
N LEU A 185 -0.29 -5.90 -0.09
CA LEU A 185 -0.37 -4.49 -0.44
C LEU A 185 -1.64 -3.92 0.18
N ALA A 186 -1.52 -2.94 1.07
CA ALA A 186 -2.65 -2.31 1.74
C ALA A 186 -2.74 -0.83 1.37
N ASP A 187 -3.72 -0.49 0.55
CA ASP A 187 -3.94 0.87 0.08
C ASP A 187 -4.97 1.56 0.98
N GLU A 188 -4.49 2.39 1.89
CA GLU A 188 -5.30 3.13 2.87
C GLU A 188 -6.38 2.26 3.57
N PRO A 189 -6.01 1.12 4.17
CA PRO A 189 -6.97 0.10 4.62
C PRO A 189 -7.84 0.54 5.79
N THR A 190 -7.58 1.71 6.36
CA THR A 190 -8.30 2.25 7.53
C THR A 190 -9.01 3.56 7.24
N THR A 191 -8.96 4.06 6.01
CA THR A 191 -9.65 5.30 5.61
C THR A 191 -11.15 5.14 5.79
N ALA A 192 -11.82 6.19 6.29
CA ALA A 192 -13.24 6.24 6.61
C ALA A 192 -13.73 5.30 7.73
N LEU A 193 -12.81 4.73 8.52
CA LEU A 193 -13.13 3.99 9.74
C LEU A 193 -12.95 4.88 10.98
N ASP A 194 -13.71 4.61 12.04
CA ASP A 194 -13.46 5.24 13.33
C ASP A 194 -12.14 4.76 13.95
N VAL A 195 -11.58 5.58 14.84
CA VAL A 195 -10.24 5.33 15.43
C VAL A 195 -10.15 3.97 16.13
N THR A 196 -11.24 3.51 16.74
CA THR A 196 -11.26 2.21 17.44
C THR A 196 -11.16 1.05 16.45
N ILE A 197 -11.93 1.09 15.36
CA ILE A 197 -11.89 0.08 14.30
C ILE A 197 -10.56 0.14 13.56
N GLN A 198 -10.03 1.33 13.30
CA GLN A 198 -8.70 1.51 12.71
C GLN A 198 -7.62 0.78 13.52
N ALA A 199 -7.55 1.01 14.84
CA ALA A 199 -6.60 0.33 15.72
C ALA A 199 -6.76 -1.21 15.68
N GLN A 200 -8.01 -1.70 15.66
CA GLN A 200 -8.29 -3.13 15.55
C GLN A 200 -7.83 -3.74 14.22
N ILE A 201 -8.00 -3.02 13.11
CA ILE A 201 -7.54 -3.46 11.78
C ILE A 201 -6.01 -3.51 11.73
N LEU A 202 -5.33 -2.48 12.25
CA LEU A 202 -3.86 -2.46 12.30
C LEU A 202 -3.30 -3.59 13.18
N ALA A 203 -3.88 -3.80 14.35
CA ALA A 203 -3.51 -4.92 15.24
C ALA A 203 -3.74 -6.29 14.56
N LEU A 204 -4.83 -6.45 13.81
CA LEU A 204 -5.09 -7.64 13.01
C LEU A 204 -4.01 -7.85 11.95
N MET A 205 -3.65 -6.80 11.19
CA MET A 205 -2.62 -6.87 10.15
C MET A 205 -1.24 -7.18 10.76
N GLN A 206 -0.92 -6.63 11.92
CA GLN A 206 0.32 -6.93 12.65
C GLN A 206 0.37 -8.38 13.09
N LYS A 207 -0.73 -8.92 13.64
CA LYS A 207 -0.84 -10.34 13.99
C LYS A 207 -0.60 -11.24 12.77
N ILE A 208 -1.22 -10.91 11.64
CA ILE A 208 -1.06 -11.64 10.37
C ILE A 208 0.40 -11.61 9.89
N ASN A 209 1.05 -10.46 9.94
CA ASN A 209 2.46 -10.32 9.58
C ASN A 209 3.34 -11.25 10.45
N GLN A 210 3.12 -11.25 11.76
CA GLN A 210 3.87 -12.08 12.71
C GLN A 210 3.61 -13.58 12.54
N GLU A 211 2.35 -14.00 12.34
CA GLU A 211 1.95 -15.41 12.24
C GLU A 211 2.31 -16.04 10.88
N HIS A 212 2.24 -15.25 9.80
CA HIS A 212 2.43 -15.77 8.43
C HIS A 212 3.75 -15.36 7.78
N GLY A 213 4.50 -14.43 8.41
CA GLY A 213 5.77 -13.92 7.85
C GLY A 213 5.60 -13.16 6.54
N ALA A 214 4.38 -12.75 6.19
CA ALA A 214 4.11 -11.99 4.98
C ALA A 214 4.70 -10.59 5.09
N GLY A 215 5.40 -10.11 4.04
CA GLY A 215 5.75 -8.69 3.97
C GLY A 215 4.50 -7.85 3.73
N ILE A 216 4.49 -6.61 4.24
CA ILE A 216 3.37 -5.69 4.04
C ILE A 216 3.89 -4.37 3.48
N ILE A 217 3.21 -3.83 2.46
CA ILE A 217 3.33 -2.43 2.08
C ILE A 217 2.04 -1.73 2.48
N LEU A 218 2.14 -0.80 3.43
CA LEU A 218 1.03 0.03 3.87
C LEU A 218 1.13 1.41 3.19
N VAL A 219 0.15 1.75 2.40
CA VAL A 219 -0.05 3.13 1.92
C VAL A 219 -0.99 3.85 2.87
N THR A 220 -0.58 5.02 3.33
CA THR A 220 -1.41 5.87 4.19
C THR A 220 -1.01 7.34 4.01
N HIS A 221 -1.93 8.25 4.34
CA HIS A 221 -1.63 9.69 4.49
C HIS A 221 -1.36 10.07 5.94
N ASP A 222 -1.52 9.13 6.88
CA ASP A 222 -1.31 9.34 8.32
C ASP A 222 0.06 8.78 8.75
N LEU A 223 0.99 9.69 9.07
CA LEU A 223 2.31 9.36 9.59
C LEU A 223 2.26 8.71 10.97
N GLY A 224 1.25 9.03 11.79
CA GLY A 224 1.06 8.40 13.11
C GLY A 224 0.77 6.91 12.96
N VAL A 225 -0.12 6.56 12.03
CA VAL A 225 -0.42 5.17 11.68
C VAL A 225 0.84 4.45 11.17
N ALA A 226 1.60 5.10 10.28
CA ALA A 226 2.83 4.51 9.76
C ALA A 226 3.88 4.32 10.87
N ALA A 227 3.99 5.27 11.79
CA ALA A 227 4.92 5.20 12.92
C ALA A 227 4.63 4.04 13.89
N GLU A 228 3.36 3.73 14.11
CA GLU A 228 2.94 2.65 15.01
C GLU A 228 3.08 1.26 14.36
N PHE A 229 2.87 1.18 13.05
CA PHE A 229 2.71 -0.10 12.36
C PHE A 229 3.93 -0.51 11.54
N CYS A 230 4.70 0.43 10.96
CA CYS A 230 5.74 0.13 9.97
C CYS A 230 7.13 0.01 10.60
N HIS A 231 7.96 -0.90 10.05
CA HIS A 231 9.38 -1.00 10.38
C HIS A 231 10.22 0.06 9.66
N LYS A 232 9.82 0.39 8.42
CA LYS A 232 10.43 1.43 7.59
C LYS A 232 9.36 2.31 6.98
N ILE A 233 9.72 3.55 6.71
CA ILE A 233 8.85 4.54 6.06
C ILE A 233 9.57 5.09 4.83
N ALA A 234 8.82 5.18 3.72
CA ALA A 234 9.18 5.91 2.52
C ALA A 234 8.20 7.08 2.35
N VAL A 235 8.69 8.30 2.43
CA VAL A 235 7.89 9.51 2.23
C VAL A 235 7.86 9.85 0.75
N MET A 236 6.66 9.93 0.18
CA MET A 236 6.46 10.17 -1.24
C MET A 236 5.87 11.56 -1.49
N TYR A 237 6.46 12.31 -2.41
CA TYR A 237 5.99 13.62 -2.85
C TYR A 237 6.09 13.74 -4.37
N ALA A 238 5.02 14.15 -5.02
CA ALA A 238 4.98 14.42 -6.46
C ALA A 238 5.63 13.29 -7.32
N GLY A 239 5.27 12.05 -7.04
CA GLY A 239 5.75 10.87 -7.78
C GLY A 239 7.13 10.35 -7.38
N LYS A 240 7.84 10.99 -6.46
CA LYS A 240 9.20 10.61 -6.03
C LYS A 240 9.24 10.24 -4.55
N ILE A 241 10.10 9.28 -4.18
CA ILE A 241 10.49 9.10 -2.78
C ILE A 241 11.46 10.23 -2.44
N VAL A 242 11.09 11.05 -1.45
CA VAL A 242 11.88 12.19 -0.99
C VAL A 242 12.71 11.89 0.24
N GLU A 243 12.28 10.92 1.04
CA GLU A 243 13.00 10.43 2.21
C GLU A 243 12.57 9.00 2.51
N GLN A 244 13.50 8.14 2.92
CA GLN A 244 13.20 6.80 3.41
C GLN A 244 14.24 6.32 4.43
N GLY A 245 13.78 5.56 5.41
CA GLY A 245 14.62 5.02 6.47
C GLY A 245 13.83 4.12 7.41
N ARG A 246 14.46 3.69 8.51
CA ARG A 246 13.73 3.07 9.61
C ARG A 246 12.71 4.07 10.17
N THR A 247 11.61 3.56 10.68
CA THR A 247 10.53 4.40 11.22
C THR A 247 11.05 5.41 12.24
N GLU A 248 11.91 4.98 13.17
CA GLU A 248 12.52 5.83 14.19
C GLU A 248 13.32 6.98 13.57
N GLN A 249 14.14 6.70 12.54
CA GLN A 249 14.95 7.70 11.85
C GLN A 249 14.09 8.79 11.20
N VAL A 250 13.07 8.37 10.45
CA VAL A 250 12.18 9.32 9.74
C VAL A 250 11.33 10.13 10.71
N MET A 251 10.94 9.54 11.86
CA MET A 251 10.08 10.19 12.85
C MET A 251 10.83 11.12 13.80
N GLU A 252 12.04 10.73 14.23
CA GLU A 252 12.80 11.47 15.26
C GLU A 252 13.80 12.44 14.64
N ASP A 253 14.41 12.08 13.49
CA ASP A 253 15.39 12.91 12.78
C ASP A 253 15.03 13.06 11.29
N PRO A 254 13.87 13.67 10.96
CA PRO A 254 13.44 13.88 9.59
C PRO A 254 14.36 14.87 8.87
N HIS A 255 14.83 14.48 7.69
CA HIS A 255 15.80 15.25 6.93
C HIS A 255 15.13 16.13 5.87
N HIS A 256 14.15 15.60 5.12
CA HIS A 256 13.50 16.38 4.07
C HIS A 256 12.54 17.42 4.66
N PRO A 257 12.58 18.70 4.23
CA PRO A 257 11.67 19.74 4.72
C PRO A 257 10.18 19.41 4.60
N TYR A 258 9.79 18.59 3.61
CA TYR A 258 8.43 18.09 3.47
C TYR A 258 8.07 17.12 4.63
N THR A 259 8.94 16.17 4.95
CA THR A 259 8.74 15.24 6.10
C THR A 259 8.64 16.00 7.40
N GLN A 260 9.52 17.00 7.61
CA GLN A 260 9.46 17.90 8.75
C GLN A 260 8.11 18.64 8.82
N GLY A 261 7.58 19.08 7.67
CA GLY A 261 6.27 19.72 7.56
C GLY A 261 5.12 18.79 7.91
N LEU A 262 5.15 17.54 7.39
CA LEU A 262 4.14 16.53 7.71
C LEU A 262 4.11 16.23 9.21
N LEU A 263 5.27 16.06 9.85
CA LEU A 263 5.37 15.80 11.29
C LEU A 263 4.87 16.97 12.16
N ARG A 264 5.08 18.21 11.71
CA ARG A 264 4.53 19.40 12.40
C ARG A 264 3.01 19.51 12.27
N SER A 265 2.43 18.91 11.25
CA SER A 265 0.97 18.89 11.07
C SER A 265 0.26 17.82 11.91
N ILE A 266 0.98 16.93 12.58
CA ILE A 266 0.40 15.92 13.49
C ILE A 266 0.07 16.59 14.84
N PRO A 267 -1.18 16.51 15.34
CA PRO A 267 -1.53 17.03 16.64
C PRO A 267 -0.77 16.31 17.75
N LYS A 268 0.02 17.07 18.57
CA LYS A 268 0.68 16.50 19.75
C LYS A 268 -0.22 16.62 20.96
N ILE A 269 -0.49 15.50 21.63
CA ILE A 269 -1.35 15.45 22.83
C ILE A 269 -0.75 16.25 24.00
N SER A 270 0.59 16.42 24.04
CA SER A 270 1.31 17.06 25.14
C SER A 270 1.13 18.58 25.24
N ASN A 271 0.71 19.27 24.17
CA ASN A 271 0.59 20.72 24.13
C ASN A 271 -0.69 21.15 23.41
N ARG A 272 -1.81 21.27 24.13
CA ARG A 272 -3.09 21.76 23.58
C ARG A 272 -3.03 23.18 23.00
N GLN A 273 -1.93 23.91 23.19
CA GLN A 273 -1.73 25.29 22.72
C GLN A 273 -0.89 25.39 21.43
N ASP A 274 -0.25 24.31 20.98
CA ASP A 274 0.53 24.36 19.75
C ASP A 274 -0.42 24.47 18.54
N LYS A 275 -0.30 25.57 17.83
CA LYS A 275 -1.01 25.76 16.56
C LYS A 275 -0.46 24.74 15.56
N ILE A 276 -1.35 23.95 14.98
CA ILE A 276 -1.01 23.10 13.85
C ILE A 276 -0.53 24.00 12.72
N GLU A 277 0.72 23.80 12.27
CA GLU A 277 1.28 24.52 11.14
C GLU A 277 1.10 23.69 9.86
N PRO A 278 0.11 24.00 9.04
CA PRO A 278 -0.07 23.29 7.77
C PRO A 278 1.09 23.62 6.84
N ILE A 279 1.46 22.65 5.98
CA ILE A 279 2.42 22.90 4.91
C ILE A 279 1.78 23.92 3.93
N PRO A 280 2.41 25.07 3.66
CA PRO A 280 1.82 26.10 2.79
C PRO A 280 1.66 25.63 1.36
N GLY A 281 0.64 26.13 0.65
CA GLY A 281 0.37 25.82 -0.75
C GLY A 281 -0.20 24.41 -0.98
N GLY A 282 -0.36 24.03 -2.24
CA GLY A 282 -0.87 22.72 -2.68
C GLY A 282 0.21 21.85 -3.31
N VAL A 283 -0.12 20.57 -3.51
CA VAL A 283 0.72 19.67 -4.31
C VAL A 283 0.79 20.20 -5.74
N PRO A 284 1.97 20.23 -6.38
CA PRO A 284 2.11 20.72 -7.75
C PRO A 284 1.36 19.83 -8.76
N ASP A 285 0.93 20.41 -9.86
CA ASP A 285 0.37 19.64 -10.97
C ASP A 285 1.48 18.75 -11.56
N LEU A 286 1.27 17.45 -11.54
CA LEU A 286 2.23 16.47 -12.04
C LEU A 286 2.46 16.59 -13.56
N ALA A 287 1.57 17.26 -14.30
CA ALA A 287 1.72 17.50 -15.73
C ALA A 287 2.77 18.62 -16.02
N GLU A 288 2.97 19.51 -15.06
CA GLU A 288 3.85 20.69 -15.20
C GLU A 288 5.21 20.50 -14.51
N LEU A 289 5.47 19.32 -13.94
CA LEU A 289 6.71 19.05 -13.20
C LEU A 289 7.93 19.11 -14.13
N LYS A 290 8.90 19.93 -13.71
CA LYS A 290 10.22 20.03 -14.32
C LYS A 290 11.22 19.09 -13.63
N GLU A 291 12.43 18.98 -14.19
CA GLU A 291 13.55 18.25 -13.57
C GLU A 291 14.22 19.11 -12.48
N GLU A 292 13.43 19.51 -11.48
CA GLU A 292 13.84 20.32 -10.33
C GLU A 292 13.23 19.75 -9.05
N CYS A 293 13.49 20.35 -7.89
CA CYS A 293 12.85 19.96 -6.63
C CYS A 293 11.36 20.32 -6.66
N ALA A 294 10.49 19.33 -6.79
CA ALA A 294 9.05 19.55 -6.82
C ALA A 294 8.49 20.22 -5.55
N PHE A 295 9.21 20.13 -4.41
CA PHE A 295 8.83 20.79 -3.16
C PHE A 295 9.31 22.25 -3.07
N TYR A 296 10.14 22.73 -4.01
CA TYR A 296 10.70 24.08 -4.00
C TYR A 296 9.69 25.19 -3.67
N PRO A 297 8.49 25.26 -4.30
CA PRO A 297 7.53 26.33 -4.07
C PRO A 297 6.96 26.39 -2.64
N ARG A 298 7.06 25.29 -1.90
CA ARG A 298 6.52 25.12 -0.54
C ARG A 298 7.63 25.04 0.53
N CYS A 299 8.89 25.07 0.09
CA CYS A 299 10.03 24.83 0.96
C CYS A 299 10.55 26.13 1.60
N GLY A 300 10.46 26.24 2.93
CA GLY A 300 11.03 27.39 3.66
C GLY A 300 12.58 27.42 3.68
N LYS A 301 13.25 26.37 3.18
CA LYS A 301 14.71 26.25 3.08
C LYS A 301 15.18 26.19 1.62
N ALA A 302 14.33 26.62 0.68
CA ALA A 302 14.62 26.58 -0.75
C ALA A 302 15.79 27.52 -1.13
N HIS A 303 16.59 27.09 -2.09
CA HIS A 303 17.71 27.89 -2.65
C HIS A 303 17.89 27.54 -4.15
N ASP A 304 18.69 28.36 -4.86
CA ASP A 304 18.79 28.31 -6.33
C ASP A 304 19.22 26.95 -6.89
N ARG A 305 20.05 26.20 -6.17
CA ARG A 305 20.46 24.85 -6.58
C ARG A 305 19.28 23.88 -6.68
N CYS A 306 18.20 24.11 -5.93
CA CYS A 306 16.98 23.29 -5.98
C CYS A 306 16.23 23.40 -7.32
N LEU A 307 16.46 24.48 -8.10
CA LEU A 307 15.88 24.73 -9.43
C LEU A 307 16.79 24.32 -10.58
N SER A 308 18.09 24.08 -10.31
CA SER A 308 19.08 23.95 -11.37
C SER A 308 19.11 22.57 -12.04
N GLN A 309 18.71 21.52 -11.31
CA GLN A 309 18.76 20.13 -11.78
C GLN A 309 17.96 19.19 -10.87
N GLU A 310 17.77 17.96 -11.34
CA GLU A 310 17.13 16.91 -10.55
C GLU A 310 17.93 16.64 -9.25
N VAL A 311 17.23 16.62 -8.11
CA VAL A 311 17.84 16.32 -6.81
C VAL A 311 18.11 14.82 -6.72
N PRO A 312 19.37 14.37 -6.56
CA PRO A 312 19.66 12.95 -6.35
C PRO A 312 19.25 12.48 -4.95
N MET A 313 19.24 11.17 -4.75
CA MET A 313 19.11 10.58 -3.42
C MET A 313 20.48 10.60 -2.74
N PHE A 314 20.56 11.20 -1.56
CA PHE A 314 21.77 11.22 -0.72
C PHE A 314 21.62 10.20 0.41
N ASP A 315 22.73 9.56 0.77
CA ASP A 315 22.80 8.69 1.93
C ASP A 315 23.09 9.54 3.17
N ALA A 316 22.17 9.52 4.12
CA ALA A 316 22.31 10.22 5.40
C ALA A 316 22.86 9.30 6.51
N GLY A 317 23.23 8.07 6.17
CA GLY A 317 23.79 7.07 7.06
C GLY A 317 22.81 6.00 7.52
N GLU A 318 23.29 4.84 7.83
CA GLU A 318 22.53 3.69 8.35
C GLU A 318 21.28 3.30 7.51
N GLY A 319 21.32 3.52 6.19
CA GLY A 319 20.21 3.25 5.30
C GLY A 319 19.10 4.31 5.31
N HIS A 320 19.30 5.43 6.01
CA HIS A 320 18.46 6.63 5.91
C HIS A 320 18.88 7.42 4.68
N THR A 321 17.97 7.65 3.75
CA THR A 321 18.27 8.35 2.49
C THR A 321 17.28 9.50 2.27
N VAL A 322 17.78 10.59 1.68
CA VAL A 322 17.02 11.82 1.47
C VAL A 322 17.32 12.45 0.12
N ARG A 323 16.28 12.95 -0.54
CA ARG A 323 16.35 13.66 -1.83
C ARG A 323 16.30 15.17 -1.59
N CYS A 324 17.36 15.72 -1.00
CA CYS A 324 17.43 17.13 -0.63
C CYS A 324 18.87 17.66 -0.66
N TYR A 325 19.11 18.79 -1.34
CA TYR A 325 20.43 19.43 -1.41
C TYR A 325 20.94 20.02 -0.09
N LEU A 326 20.17 19.97 0.99
CA LEU A 326 20.69 20.30 2.33
C LEU A 326 21.64 19.23 2.87
N TYR A 327 21.71 18.07 2.22
CA TYR A 327 22.48 16.90 2.63
C TYR A 327 23.50 16.44 1.56
N GLY A 328 23.75 17.27 0.53
CA GLY A 328 24.67 16.93 -0.56
C GLY A 328 25.49 18.07 -1.15
#